data_1c433d903ed5296ff122d5c4b66fb752
#
_entry.id   1c433d903ed5296ff122d5c4b66fb752
#
_cell.length_a   1.000
_cell.length_b   1.000
_cell.length_c   1.000
_cell.angle_alpha   90.00
_cell.angle_beta   90.00
_cell.angle_gamma   90.00
#
_symmetry.space_group_name_H-M   'P 1'
#
loop_
_entity.id
_entity.type
_entity.pdbx_description
1 polymer ?
#
loop_
_entity_poly.entity_id
_entity_poly.type
_entity_poly.pdbx_seq_one_letter_code
_entity_poly.pdbx_strand_id
1 'polypeptide(L)'
;MCFRGRRFLAGYSPVSDEMGPPPASVARANRYNKPHESVLYLCDSQSAIANEPIAGSGPLWVQSFVLPTDQLVIADFSSLRADDFVGKVFWFAELAGNDDVAVQLCFSQLIASLVGQHFDGMRVPGVRGTHDTRYSNIVVFRAEARWKQWIAIGSRPTKATPDGFV
;
A
#
# COMPACT_ATOMS: atom_id res chain seq x y z
N MET A 1 -5.70 -6.52 -11.28
CA MET A 1 -5.01 -7.36 -10.27
C MET A 1 -4.03 -6.49 -9.51
N CYS A 2 -3.93 -6.65 -8.19
CA CYS A 2 -3.03 -5.88 -7.33
C CYS A 2 -2.28 -6.85 -6.41
N PHE A 3 -1.19 -6.39 -5.83
CA PHE A 3 -0.28 -7.22 -5.07
C PHE A 3 0.01 -6.60 -3.72
N ARG A 4 0.23 -7.44 -2.71
CA ARG A 4 0.70 -7.03 -1.39
C ARG A 4 1.91 -7.84 -1.00
N GLY A 5 2.94 -7.13 -0.50
CA GLY A 5 4.10 -7.74 0.12
C GLY A 5 4.05 -7.65 1.65
N ARG A 6 4.52 -8.69 2.32
CA ARG A 6 4.79 -8.71 3.76
C ARG A 6 6.04 -9.53 4.06
N ARG A 7 6.76 -9.15 5.12
CA ARG A 7 7.89 -9.93 5.62
C ARG A 7 7.45 -10.74 6.83
N PHE A 8 7.85 -12.00 6.86
CA PHE A 8 7.58 -12.93 7.94
C PHE A 8 8.89 -13.56 8.45
N LEU A 9 8.87 -14.17 9.62
CA LEU A 9 10.03 -14.86 10.18
C LEU A 9 10.52 -15.97 9.22
N ALA A 10 11.82 -16.23 9.24
CA ALA A 10 12.39 -17.34 8.48
C ALA A 10 11.77 -18.68 8.94
N GLY A 11 11.44 -19.53 7.97
CA GLY A 11 10.78 -20.81 8.22
C GLY A 11 9.26 -20.74 8.38
N TYR A 12 8.68 -19.54 8.44
CA TYR A 12 7.22 -19.37 8.47
C TYR A 12 6.64 -19.26 7.06
N SER A 13 5.50 -19.92 6.82
CA SER A 13 4.74 -19.83 5.58
C SER A 13 3.36 -19.20 5.89
N PRO A 14 3.12 -17.97 5.48
CA PRO A 14 1.88 -17.27 5.81
C PRO A 14 0.68 -17.86 5.09
N VAL A 15 -0.49 -17.75 5.71
CA VAL A 15 -1.78 -17.98 5.06
C VAL A 15 -2.35 -16.68 4.50
N SER A 16 -3.31 -16.79 3.59
CA SER A 16 -3.88 -15.63 2.89
C SER A 16 -4.47 -14.57 3.84
N ASP A 17 -5.07 -14.98 4.95
CA ASP A 17 -5.64 -14.07 5.93
C ASP A 17 -4.59 -13.15 6.59
N GLU A 18 -3.37 -13.64 6.74
CA GLU A 18 -2.25 -12.86 7.30
C GLU A 18 -1.69 -11.84 6.31
N MET A 19 -2.06 -11.95 5.04
CA MET A 19 -1.76 -10.94 4.02
C MET A 19 -2.80 -9.81 3.99
N GLY A 20 -3.86 -9.90 4.77
CA GLY A 20 -4.88 -8.86 4.93
C GLY A 20 -4.39 -7.60 5.65
N PRO A 21 -5.28 -6.60 5.83
CA PRO A 21 -4.95 -5.39 6.59
C PRO A 21 -4.64 -5.75 8.06
N PRO A 22 -3.80 -4.95 8.75
CA PRO A 22 -3.59 -5.17 10.17
C PRO A 22 -4.88 -4.85 10.93
N PRO A 23 -5.18 -5.56 12.03
CA PRO A 23 -6.21 -5.13 12.96
C PRO A 23 -5.96 -3.70 13.46
N ALA A 24 -7.02 -2.91 13.68
CA ALA A 24 -6.90 -1.52 14.12
C ALA A 24 -6.11 -1.40 15.44
N SER A 25 -6.28 -2.37 16.35
CA SER A 25 -5.58 -2.39 17.64
C SER A 25 -4.05 -2.39 17.54
N VAL A 26 -3.49 -2.90 16.43
CA VAL A 26 -2.04 -3.01 16.18
C VAL A 26 -1.57 -2.19 14.97
N ALA A 27 -2.49 -1.51 14.29
CA ALA A 27 -2.15 -0.69 13.13
C ALA A 27 -1.30 0.50 13.56
N ARG A 28 -0.11 0.62 12.97
CA ARG A 28 0.82 1.73 13.20
C ARG A 28 0.59 2.83 12.18
N ALA A 29 0.98 4.06 12.55
CA ALA A 29 1.02 5.16 11.60
C ALA A 29 1.87 4.81 10.39
N ASN A 30 1.37 5.16 9.20
CA ASN A 30 2.09 5.05 7.96
C ASN A 30 1.70 6.25 7.08
N ARG A 31 2.20 6.32 5.85
CA ARG A 31 2.01 7.45 4.93
C ARG A 31 0.54 7.90 4.82
N TYR A 32 -0.40 6.97 4.74
CA TYR A 32 -1.80 7.26 4.48
C TYR A 32 -2.76 6.80 5.57
N ASN A 33 -2.27 6.51 6.76
CA ASN A 33 -3.10 6.18 7.91
C ASN A 33 -2.47 6.65 9.22
N LYS A 34 -3.31 7.04 10.16
CA LYS A 34 -2.93 7.31 11.54
C LYS A 34 -2.80 6.01 12.33
N PRO A 35 -2.23 6.05 13.56
CA PRO A 35 -2.30 4.91 14.47
C PRO A 35 -3.75 4.46 14.65
N HIS A 36 -3.96 3.16 14.75
CA HIS A 36 -5.27 2.52 14.93
C HIS A 36 -6.23 2.65 13.73
N GLU A 37 -5.77 3.13 12.60
CA GLU A 37 -6.54 3.08 11.34
C GLU A 37 -6.09 1.88 10.51
N SER A 38 -6.99 0.90 10.37
CA SER A 38 -6.75 -0.30 9.54
C SER A 38 -6.87 0.04 8.06
N VAL A 39 -5.76 -0.06 7.35
CA VAL A 39 -5.65 0.25 5.92
C VAL A 39 -4.96 -0.91 5.20
N LEU A 40 -5.47 -1.27 4.03
CA LEU A 40 -4.84 -2.24 3.16
C LEU A 40 -4.04 -1.52 2.06
N TYR A 41 -2.74 -1.70 2.08
CA TYR A 41 -1.82 -1.21 1.05
C TYR A 41 -1.62 -2.29 -0.01
N LEU A 42 -1.85 -1.95 -1.26
CA LEU A 42 -1.65 -2.79 -2.42
C LEU A 42 -0.80 -2.04 -3.45
N CYS A 43 -0.19 -2.78 -4.37
CA CYS A 43 0.56 -2.25 -5.50
C CYS A 43 0.03 -2.87 -6.79
N ASP A 44 -0.05 -2.12 -7.89
CA ASP A 44 -0.49 -2.64 -9.18
C ASP A 44 0.60 -3.39 -9.96
N SER A 45 1.84 -3.40 -9.43
CA SER A 45 2.98 -4.10 -10.01
C SER A 45 3.60 -5.07 -9.00
N GLN A 46 3.69 -6.33 -9.37
CA GLN A 46 4.32 -7.36 -8.55
C GLN A 46 5.83 -7.11 -8.40
N SER A 47 6.51 -6.74 -9.46
CA SER A 47 7.94 -6.44 -9.45
C SER A 47 8.30 -5.22 -8.60
N ALA A 48 7.40 -4.23 -8.52
CA ALA A 48 7.61 -3.04 -7.71
C ALA A 48 7.54 -3.30 -6.20
N ILE A 49 6.90 -4.38 -5.77
CA ILE A 49 6.81 -4.75 -4.34
C ILE A 49 8.19 -4.89 -3.70
N ALA A 50 9.19 -5.37 -4.44
CA ALA A 50 10.55 -5.50 -3.92
C ALA A 50 11.20 -4.16 -3.56
N ASN A 51 10.76 -3.08 -4.19
CA ASN A 51 11.27 -1.71 -3.98
C ASN A 51 10.53 -0.96 -2.86
N GLU A 52 9.37 -1.47 -2.43
CA GLU A 52 8.60 -0.83 -1.37
C GLU A 52 9.25 -1.05 0.00
N PRO A 53 9.19 -0.05 0.92
CA PRO A 53 9.76 -0.13 2.26
C PRO A 53 8.91 -1.03 3.16
N ILE A 54 8.93 -2.33 2.90
CA ILE A 54 8.16 -3.30 3.69
C ILE A 54 8.90 -3.60 4.97
N ALA A 55 8.29 -3.25 6.10
CA ALA A 55 8.86 -3.45 7.43
C ALA A 55 9.13 -4.93 7.73
N GLY A 56 10.24 -5.18 8.42
CA GLY A 56 10.66 -6.51 8.85
C GLY A 56 11.96 -6.98 8.17
N SER A 57 12.63 -7.94 8.78
CA SER A 57 13.93 -8.48 8.34
C SER A 57 13.84 -9.88 7.70
N GLY A 58 12.67 -10.51 7.73
CA GLY A 58 12.48 -11.87 7.18
C GLY A 58 12.22 -11.89 5.68
N PRO A 59 12.02 -13.08 5.12
CA PRO A 59 11.70 -13.25 3.71
C PRO A 59 10.42 -12.49 3.33
N LEU A 60 10.44 -11.91 2.14
CA LEU A 60 9.30 -11.23 1.55
C LEU A 60 8.34 -12.26 0.96
N TRP A 61 7.08 -12.15 1.30
CA TRP A 61 5.99 -12.90 0.71
C TRP A 61 5.06 -11.96 -0.04
N VAL A 62 4.57 -12.38 -1.18
CA VAL A 62 3.69 -11.59 -2.05
C VAL A 62 2.43 -12.38 -2.34
N GLN A 63 1.30 -11.71 -2.31
CA GLN A 63 -0.01 -12.27 -2.67
C GLN A 63 -0.72 -11.34 -3.63
N SER A 64 -1.38 -11.91 -4.62
CA SER A 64 -2.24 -11.16 -5.53
C SER A 64 -3.66 -11.04 -4.99
N PHE A 65 -4.30 -9.90 -5.31
CA PHE A 65 -5.67 -9.57 -4.96
C PHE A 65 -6.41 -9.03 -6.19
N VAL A 66 -7.70 -9.26 -6.25
CA VAL A 66 -8.58 -8.69 -7.26
C VAL A 66 -9.49 -7.67 -6.58
N LEU A 67 -9.38 -6.41 -6.99
CA LEU A 67 -10.25 -5.34 -6.53
C LEU A 67 -11.52 -5.33 -7.41
N PRO A 68 -12.72 -5.46 -6.83
CA PRO A 68 -13.96 -5.31 -7.57
C PRO A 68 -14.18 -3.82 -7.87
N THR A 69 -14.07 -3.45 -9.13
CA THR A 69 -14.23 -2.05 -9.59
C THR A 69 -15.67 -1.56 -9.53
N ASP A 70 -16.63 -2.47 -9.39
CA ASP A 70 -18.07 -2.20 -9.28
C ASP A 70 -18.53 -2.00 -7.81
N GLN A 71 -17.69 -2.34 -6.83
CA GLN A 71 -18.04 -2.28 -5.41
C GLN A 71 -17.20 -1.27 -4.60
N LEU A 72 -16.06 -0.84 -5.15
CA LEU A 72 -15.14 0.08 -4.50
C LEU A 72 -15.01 1.37 -5.30
N VAL A 73 -15.30 2.49 -4.66
CA VAL A 73 -15.08 3.81 -5.23
C VAL A 73 -13.68 4.29 -4.83
N ILE A 74 -12.75 4.26 -5.78
CA ILE A 74 -11.35 4.62 -5.60
C ILE A 74 -11.07 5.97 -6.24
N ALA A 75 -10.59 6.94 -5.45
CA ALA A 75 -10.07 8.20 -5.98
C ALA A 75 -8.73 7.95 -6.68
N ASP A 76 -8.63 8.27 -7.97
CA ASP A 76 -7.41 8.00 -8.76
C ASP A 76 -6.54 9.26 -8.89
N PHE A 77 -5.41 9.23 -8.22
CA PHE A 77 -4.34 10.24 -8.28
C PHE A 77 -3.09 9.73 -9.02
N SER A 78 -3.17 8.58 -9.70
CA SER A 78 -2.00 7.96 -10.34
C SER A 78 -1.40 8.78 -11.48
N SER A 79 -2.18 9.68 -12.08
CA SER A 79 -1.75 10.59 -13.14
C SER A 79 -1.14 11.90 -12.64
N LEU A 80 -1.14 12.16 -11.33
CA LEU A 80 -0.56 13.37 -10.78
C LEU A 80 0.95 13.43 -11.06
N ARG A 81 1.38 14.58 -11.51
CA ARG A 81 2.79 14.84 -11.81
C ARG A 81 3.48 15.45 -10.59
N ALA A 82 4.79 15.28 -10.52
CA ALA A 82 5.60 15.86 -9.45
C ALA A 82 5.62 17.40 -9.45
N ASP A 83 5.23 18.03 -10.56
CA ASP A 83 5.09 19.48 -10.69
C ASP A 83 3.74 20.02 -10.24
N ASP A 84 2.70 19.18 -10.18
CA ASP A 84 1.39 19.55 -9.62
C ASP A 84 1.47 19.78 -8.11
N PHE A 85 0.69 20.70 -7.57
CA PHE A 85 0.67 20.97 -6.12
C PHE A 85 0.37 19.70 -5.30
N VAL A 86 -0.69 18.98 -5.67
CA VAL A 86 -1.06 17.72 -4.97
C VAL A 86 -0.01 16.63 -5.21
N GLY A 87 0.53 16.56 -6.43
CA GLY A 87 1.65 15.68 -6.76
C GLY A 87 2.87 15.96 -5.88
N LYS A 88 3.23 17.23 -5.69
CA LYS A 88 4.31 17.63 -4.78
C LYS A 88 4.08 17.15 -3.34
N VAL A 89 2.86 17.21 -2.83
CA VAL A 89 2.54 16.71 -1.49
C VAL A 89 2.77 15.19 -1.39
N PHE A 90 2.38 14.44 -2.42
CA PHE A 90 2.63 12.98 -2.46
C PHE A 90 4.13 12.66 -2.62
N TRP A 91 4.88 13.46 -3.38
CA TRP A 91 6.32 13.28 -3.61
C TRP A 91 7.19 13.87 -2.50
N PHE A 92 6.74 14.93 -1.83
CA PHE A 92 7.50 15.63 -0.80
C PHE A 92 7.92 14.71 0.36
N ALA A 93 7.11 13.71 0.67
CA ALA A 93 7.43 12.70 1.67
C ALA A 93 8.72 11.87 1.36
N GLU A 94 9.25 11.96 0.14
CA GLU A 94 10.49 11.28 -0.25
C GLU A 94 11.70 12.21 -0.41
N LEU A 95 11.45 13.49 -0.66
CA LEU A 95 12.51 14.45 -0.94
C LEU A 95 13.07 15.11 0.32
N ALA A 96 12.31 15.11 1.41
CA ALA A 96 12.79 15.65 2.68
C ALA A 96 13.63 14.60 3.40
N GLY A 97 14.82 14.99 3.82
CA GLY A 97 15.69 14.13 4.63
C GLY A 97 15.04 13.68 5.93
N ASN A 98 15.65 12.75 6.62
CA ASN A 98 15.12 12.05 7.77
C ASN A 98 14.58 12.90 8.94
N ASP A 99 14.83 14.20 8.95
CA ASP A 99 14.53 15.08 10.09
C ASP A 99 13.06 15.56 10.15
N ASP A 100 12.30 15.45 9.03
CA ASP A 100 10.93 15.98 8.93
C ASP A 100 9.85 14.92 8.60
N VAL A 101 10.12 13.64 8.92
CA VAL A 101 9.19 12.52 8.63
C VAL A 101 7.79 12.77 9.22
N ALA A 102 7.70 13.39 10.39
CA ALA A 102 6.42 13.65 11.05
C ALA A 102 5.57 14.67 10.25
N VAL A 103 6.17 15.72 9.72
CA VAL A 103 5.48 16.74 8.91
C VAL A 103 5.01 16.16 7.58
N GLN A 104 5.85 15.34 6.96
CA GLN A 104 5.54 14.67 5.70
C GLN A 104 4.36 13.71 5.84
N LEU A 105 4.36 12.90 6.89
CA LEU A 105 3.24 11.99 7.19
C LEU A 105 1.96 12.76 7.45
N CYS A 106 2.03 13.94 8.09
CA CYS A 106 0.88 14.76 8.42
C CYS A 106 0.07 15.15 7.17
N PHE A 107 0.71 15.64 6.12
CA PHE A 107 0.02 16.03 4.88
C PHE A 107 -0.59 14.83 4.13
N SER A 108 0.16 13.75 3.99
CA SER A 108 -0.35 12.54 3.32
C SER A 108 -1.53 11.92 4.09
N GLN A 109 -1.46 11.91 5.41
CA GLN A 109 -2.54 11.44 6.28
C GLN A 109 -3.75 12.37 6.25
N LEU A 110 -3.55 13.70 6.16
CA LEU A 110 -4.64 14.65 5.99
C LEU A 110 -5.39 14.40 4.68
N ILE A 111 -4.67 14.29 3.55
CA ILE A 111 -5.28 13.98 2.25
C ILE A 111 -6.02 12.65 2.33
N ALA A 112 -5.40 11.60 2.87
CA ALA A 112 -6.04 10.30 3.02
C ALA A 112 -7.31 10.37 3.88
N SER A 113 -7.29 11.15 4.96
CA SER A 113 -8.45 11.37 5.83
C SER A 113 -9.59 12.09 5.11
N LEU A 114 -9.30 13.11 4.30
CA LEU A 114 -10.29 13.83 3.50
C LEU A 114 -10.89 12.94 2.40
N VAL A 115 -10.02 12.23 1.65
CA VAL A 115 -10.46 11.29 0.62
C VAL A 115 -11.32 10.19 1.22
N GLY A 116 -10.92 9.64 2.37
CA GLY A 116 -11.64 8.56 3.05
C GLY A 116 -13.03 8.92 3.60
N GLN A 117 -13.44 10.21 3.55
CA GLN A 117 -14.80 10.62 3.85
C GLN A 117 -15.77 10.30 2.70
N HIS A 118 -15.29 10.24 1.47
CA HIS A 118 -16.11 10.12 0.25
C HIS A 118 -15.78 8.90 -0.60
N PHE A 119 -14.61 8.29 -0.40
CA PHE A 119 -14.10 7.18 -1.19
C PHE A 119 -13.72 6.00 -0.29
N ASP A 120 -13.78 4.79 -0.84
CA ASP A 120 -13.35 3.57 -0.14
C ASP A 120 -11.83 3.41 -0.15
N GLY A 121 -11.15 4.14 -1.03
CA GLY A 121 -9.70 4.12 -1.14
C GLY A 121 -9.17 5.18 -2.09
N MET A 122 -7.87 5.17 -2.29
CA MET A 122 -7.19 6.02 -3.26
C MET A 122 -6.09 5.26 -3.98
N ARG A 123 -5.84 5.62 -5.23
CA ARG A 123 -4.72 5.18 -6.04
C ARG A 123 -3.75 6.34 -6.19
N VAL A 124 -2.50 6.12 -5.84
CA VAL A 124 -1.45 7.15 -5.83
C VAL A 124 -0.22 6.68 -6.59
N PRO A 125 0.60 7.58 -7.15
CA PRO A 125 1.85 7.19 -7.79
C PRO A 125 2.76 6.44 -6.81
N GLY A 126 3.40 5.38 -7.29
CA GLY A 126 4.49 4.73 -6.58
C GLY A 126 5.74 5.62 -6.66
N VAL A 127 6.32 5.92 -5.50
CA VAL A 127 7.36 6.94 -5.35
C VAL A 127 8.78 6.41 -5.57
N ARG A 128 8.98 5.10 -5.59
CA ARG A 128 10.29 4.45 -5.77
C ARG A 128 10.50 3.82 -7.14
N GLY A 129 9.58 4.05 -8.06
CA GLY A 129 9.74 3.64 -9.46
C GLY A 129 10.75 4.52 -10.17
N THR A 130 11.63 3.94 -10.99
CA THR A 130 12.39 4.67 -12.00
C THR A 130 11.46 5.10 -13.13
N HIS A 131 11.92 5.95 -14.05
CA HIS A 131 11.12 6.41 -15.20
C HIS A 131 10.50 5.24 -16.01
N ASP A 132 11.18 4.08 -16.02
CA ASP A 132 10.79 2.89 -16.78
C ASP A 132 9.94 1.89 -15.95
N THR A 133 9.81 2.09 -14.63
CA THR A 133 9.08 1.21 -13.71
C THR A 133 8.00 1.97 -12.96
N ARG A 134 7.13 2.68 -13.71
CA ARG A 134 5.98 3.38 -13.10
C ARG A 134 5.01 2.34 -12.57
N TYR A 135 4.61 2.51 -11.32
CA TYR A 135 3.58 1.74 -10.66
C TYR A 135 2.72 2.63 -9.78
N SER A 136 1.60 2.12 -9.32
CA SER A 136 0.74 2.85 -8.39
C SER A 136 0.53 2.03 -7.13
N ASN A 137 0.45 2.71 -6.02
CA ASN A 137 -0.02 2.15 -4.76
C ASN A 137 -1.52 2.41 -4.62
N ILE A 138 -2.24 1.41 -4.15
CA ILE A 138 -3.67 1.48 -3.87
C ILE A 138 -3.85 1.32 -2.37
N VAL A 139 -4.51 2.29 -1.77
CA VAL A 139 -4.76 2.39 -0.34
C VAL A 139 -6.25 2.20 -0.12
N VAL A 140 -6.65 1.08 0.49
CA VAL A 140 -8.07 0.80 0.80
C VAL A 140 -8.31 1.14 2.27
N PHE A 141 -9.22 2.07 2.52
CA PHE A 141 -9.55 2.57 3.86
C PHE A 141 -10.52 1.64 4.59
N ARG A 142 -10.50 1.69 5.93
CA ARG A 142 -11.43 0.91 6.78
C ARG A 142 -11.47 -0.57 6.40
N ALA A 143 -10.34 -1.10 5.98
CA ALA A 143 -10.26 -2.40 5.34
C ALA A 143 -10.53 -3.58 6.30
N GLU A 144 -10.27 -3.45 7.61
CA GLU A 144 -10.41 -4.54 8.58
C GLU A 144 -11.79 -5.21 8.53
N ALA A 145 -12.86 -4.41 8.48
CA ALA A 145 -14.23 -4.93 8.55
C ALA A 145 -14.74 -5.54 7.23
N ARG A 146 -14.15 -5.15 6.10
CA ARG A 146 -14.77 -5.41 4.79
C ARG A 146 -13.86 -6.01 3.74
N TRP A 147 -12.55 -6.09 3.96
CA TRP A 147 -11.61 -6.48 2.91
C TRP A 147 -11.92 -7.86 2.30
N LYS A 148 -12.37 -8.82 3.10
CA LYS A 148 -12.75 -10.15 2.61
C LYS A 148 -14.01 -10.14 1.74
N GLN A 149 -14.89 -9.15 1.93
CA GLN A 149 -16.10 -9.00 1.13
C GLN A 149 -15.81 -8.29 -0.19
N TRP A 150 -14.86 -7.36 -0.17
CA TRP A 150 -14.56 -6.51 -1.33
C TRP A 150 -13.43 -7.02 -2.20
N ILE A 151 -12.51 -7.76 -1.63
CA ILE A 151 -11.26 -8.09 -2.30
C ILE A 151 -11.12 -9.59 -2.39
N ALA A 152 -11.24 -10.13 -3.60
CA ALA A 152 -11.01 -11.54 -3.85
C ALA A 152 -9.50 -11.85 -3.81
N ILE A 153 -9.17 -13.00 -3.24
CA ILE A 153 -7.80 -13.52 -3.24
C ILE A 153 -7.51 -14.09 -4.63
N GLY A 154 -6.51 -13.53 -5.30
CA GLY A 154 -6.09 -13.99 -6.63
C GLY A 154 -5.13 -15.19 -6.59
N SER A 155 -4.31 -15.28 -5.53
CA SER A 155 -3.36 -16.39 -5.35
C SER A 155 -3.11 -16.69 -3.87
N ARG A 156 -2.45 -17.80 -3.58
CA ARG A 156 -1.83 -18.02 -2.26
C ARG A 156 -0.59 -17.11 -2.12
N PRO A 157 -0.16 -16.80 -0.88
CA PRO A 157 1.11 -16.11 -0.67
C PRO A 157 2.27 -16.91 -1.28
N THR A 158 3.14 -16.23 -2.00
CA THR A 158 4.32 -16.79 -2.66
C THR A 158 5.57 -16.09 -2.13
N LYS A 159 6.63 -16.83 -1.89
CA LYS A 159 7.90 -16.27 -1.41
C LYS A 159 8.64 -15.60 -2.56
N ALA A 160 9.07 -14.36 -2.34
CA ALA A 160 9.96 -13.68 -3.27
C ALA A 160 11.38 -14.26 -3.15
N THR A 161 11.98 -14.57 -4.29
CA THR A 161 13.37 -15.00 -4.42
C THR A 161 14.15 -14.00 -5.28
N PRO A 162 15.49 -14.03 -5.28
CA PRO A 162 16.28 -13.18 -6.18
C PRO A 162 15.94 -13.38 -7.65
N ASP A 163 15.50 -14.58 -8.03
CA ASP A 163 15.18 -14.97 -9.42
C ASP A 163 13.69 -14.75 -9.76
N GLY A 164 12.89 -14.19 -8.85
CA GLY A 164 11.47 -13.96 -9.06
C GLY A 164 10.59 -14.43 -7.90
N PHE A 165 9.38 -14.87 -8.21
CA PHE A 165 8.40 -15.36 -7.24
C PHE A 165 8.16 -16.86 -7.44
N VAL A 166 8.33 -17.63 -6.38
CA VAL A 166 8.16 -19.10 -6.36
C VAL A 166 6.98 -19.48 -5.48
#